data_5517b4e3d8f2e5e6aefa652657ac06d8
#
_entry.id   5517b4e3d8f2e5e6aefa652657ac06d8
#
_cell.length_a   1.000
_cell.length_b   1.000
_cell.length_c   1.000
_cell.angle_alpha   90.00
_cell.angle_beta   90.00
_cell.angle_gamma   90.00
#
_symmetry.space_group_name_H-M   'P 1'
#
loop_
_entity.id
_entity.type
_entity.pdbx_description
1 polymer ?
#
loop_
_entity_poly.entity_id
_entity_poly.type
_entity_poly.pdbx_seq_one_letter_code
_entity_poly.pdbx_strand_id
1 'polypeptide(L)'
;MRTLKPFLTAVLLTFAAASAWAIERPNVVYKIFQFPPDKIPKIDGHSDDWDIVPEEYVIGTDQLSDTVSGHGTNIDRKDLDVRVRVGWVKGLNRLYFLYEAYDNYWDFARSDLHNDIFELVVDGDLSGGPNIVDMHPHRSLLDYWQGYFRFQNVYAQNYHILTPPGDKDWAMVWGCQSWLKHLPWANAAYSYNFKPGESGKLVLEFWITPFDYASCDGPQRSMESSLEENKLIGMSWAVLDYDDVNAKNYVGFYNLSHKTTMYGDASDLVRFKLIPLEAKFHKPLEAHWDFKVVDMDRRLVAFHDESYGKITSWKWDFGDNTSSTEQHPMHFYQKPGAYIVTLSVEGPDGSAKFTRVWDVTVR
;
A
#
# COMPACT_ATOMS: atom_id res chain seq x y z
N MET A 1 -69.33 -21.29 15.47
CA MET A 1 -68.14 -21.51 14.66
C MET A 1 -67.75 -20.17 14.09
N ARG A 2 -66.71 -19.54 14.67
CA ARG A 2 -66.10 -18.31 14.18
C ARG A 2 -64.69 -18.66 13.64
N THR A 3 -64.54 -18.50 12.35
CA THR A 3 -63.29 -18.75 11.63
C THR A 3 -62.30 -17.59 11.85
N LEU A 4 -61.20 -17.84 12.51
CA LEU A 4 -60.06 -16.92 12.56
C LEU A 4 -59.30 -17.00 11.22
N LYS A 5 -59.11 -15.85 10.57
CA LYS A 5 -58.20 -15.69 9.44
C LYS A 5 -56.79 -15.34 10.00
N PRO A 6 -55.71 -15.93 9.49
CA PRO A 6 -54.39 -15.53 9.90
C PRO A 6 -53.97 -14.23 9.17
N PHE A 7 -53.55 -13.25 9.94
CA PHE A 7 -52.83 -12.06 9.44
C PHE A 7 -51.39 -12.45 9.13
N LEU A 8 -51.03 -12.39 7.87
CA LEU A 8 -49.65 -12.52 7.42
C LEU A 8 -49.01 -11.13 7.50
N THR A 9 -48.17 -10.92 8.52
CA THR A 9 -47.39 -9.70 8.65
C THR A 9 -46.15 -9.86 7.76
N ALA A 10 -46.14 -9.18 6.61
CA ALA A 10 -44.93 -9.07 5.77
C ALA A 10 -43.96 -8.12 6.43
N VAL A 11 -42.84 -8.64 6.91
CA VAL A 11 -41.67 -7.84 7.36
C VAL A 11 -40.96 -7.38 6.10
N LEU A 12 -41.11 -6.10 5.73
CA LEU A 12 -40.27 -5.45 4.74
C LEU A 12 -38.89 -5.25 5.38
N LEU A 13 -37.92 -6.06 5.00
CA LEU A 13 -36.52 -5.80 5.20
C LEU A 13 -36.11 -4.66 4.22
N THR A 14 -36.10 -3.43 4.70
CA THR A 14 -35.44 -2.35 4.02
C THR A 14 -33.93 -2.59 4.14
N PHE A 15 -33.33 -3.09 3.06
CA PHE A 15 -31.87 -2.95 2.89
C PHE A 15 -31.59 -1.45 2.82
N ALA A 16 -31.03 -0.89 3.89
CA ALA A 16 -30.33 0.37 3.81
C ALA A 16 -29.15 0.12 2.84
N ALA A 17 -29.28 0.63 1.61
CA ALA A 17 -28.13 0.77 0.74
C ALA A 17 -27.17 1.66 1.51
N ALA A 18 -26.04 1.10 1.96
CA ALA A 18 -24.93 1.89 2.42
C ALA A 18 -24.61 2.85 1.25
N SER A 19 -24.83 4.13 1.47
CA SER A 19 -24.42 5.14 0.52
C SER A 19 -22.91 4.98 0.35
N ALA A 20 -22.49 4.43 -0.79
CA ALA A 20 -21.10 4.49 -1.18
C ALA A 20 -20.74 5.97 -1.21
N TRP A 21 -19.91 6.40 -0.27
CA TRP A 21 -19.40 7.76 -0.22
C TRP A 21 -18.77 8.08 -1.57
N ALA A 22 -19.12 9.23 -2.14
CA ALA A 22 -18.64 9.61 -3.46
C ALA A 22 -17.14 9.87 -3.38
N ILE A 23 -16.35 9.05 -4.09
CA ILE A 23 -14.92 9.29 -4.26
C ILE A 23 -14.74 10.39 -5.30
N GLU A 24 -13.92 11.37 -4.96
CA GLU A 24 -13.60 12.44 -5.91
C GLU A 24 -12.85 11.87 -7.12
N ARG A 25 -13.06 12.45 -8.30
CA ARG A 25 -12.51 11.98 -9.58
C ARG A 25 -12.79 10.48 -9.81
N PRO A 26 -14.04 10.02 -9.85
CA PRO A 26 -14.40 8.59 -9.85
C PRO A 26 -13.88 7.80 -11.06
N ASN A 27 -13.52 8.50 -12.16
CA ASN A 27 -12.96 7.90 -13.37
C ASN A 27 -11.42 7.82 -13.36
N VAL A 28 -10.78 8.31 -12.29
CA VAL A 28 -9.32 8.28 -12.16
C VAL A 28 -8.93 7.19 -11.19
N VAL A 29 -8.01 6.30 -11.62
CA VAL A 29 -7.41 5.28 -10.78
C VAL A 29 -5.90 5.30 -11.05
N TYR A 30 -5.14 5.74 -10.07
CA TYR A 30 -3.68 5.68 -10.13
C TYR A 30 -3.19 4.28 -9.80
N LYS A 31 -2.02 3.91 -10.34
CA LYS A 31 -1.41 2.60 -10.13
C LYS A 31 -0.28 2.70 -9.12
N ILE A 32 -0.21 1.77 -8.18
CA ILE A 32 0.90 1.62 -7.25
C ILE A 32 1.76 0.45 -7.72
N PHE A 33 3.02 0.72 -8.02
CA PHE A 33 3.97 -0.27 -8.54
C PHE A 33 4.29 -1.33 -7.50
N GLN A 34 4.30 -2.61 -7.87
CA GLN A 34 4.77 -3.68 -6.99
C GLN A 34 6.27 -3.90 -7.19
N PHE A 35 7.05 -3.67 -6.13
CA PHE A 35 8.46 -4.01 -6.13
C PHE A 35 8.67 -5.52 -6.01
N PRO A 36 9.63 -6.09 -6.78
CA PRO A 36 10.14 -7.43 -6.50
C PRO A 36 10.73 -7.52 -5.10
N PRO A 37 10.61 -8.66 -4.38
CA PRO A 37 11.14 -8.80 -3.01
C PRO A 37 12.64 -8.57 -2.86
N ASP A 38 13.41 -8.75 -3.94
CA ASP A 38 14.84 -8.54 -4.01
C ASP A 38 15.26 -7.14 -4.50
N LYS A 39 14.28 -6.25 -4.74
CA LYS A 39 14.48 -4.87 -5.22
C LYS A 39 13.63 -3.86 -4.47
N ILE A 40 13.49 -4.05 -3.17
CA ILE A 40 12.79 -3.11 -2.30
C ILE A 40 13.68 -1.86 -2.15
N PRO A 41 13.16 -0.63 -2.35
CA PRO A 41 13.95 0.57 -2.24
C PRO A 41 14.48 0.75 -0.81
N LYS A 42 15.73 1.16 -0.69
CA LYS A 42 16.29 1.61 0.57
C LYS A 42 15.82 3.03 0.83
N ILE A 43 15.60 3.34 2.06
CA ILE A 43 15.23 4.69 2.46
C ILE A 43 16.50 5.38 2.91
N ASP A 44 17.24 5.94 1.95
CA ASP A 44 18.54 6.58 2.16
C ASP A 44 18.68 7.99 1.56
N GLY A 45 17.59 8.48 0.92
CA GLY A 45 17.53 9.79 0.29
C GLY A 45 18.05 9.81 -1.15
N HIS A 46 18.24 8.65 -1.77
CA HIS A 46 18.70 8.52 -3.15
C HIS A 46 17.63 7.82 -4.01
N SER A 47 17.41 8.32 -5.22
CA SER A 47 16.33 7.85 -6.08
C SER A 47 16.70 6.70 -7.04
N ASP A 48 17.94 6.22 -7.03
CA ASP A 48 18.44 5.20 -7.97
C ASP A 48 17.76 3.83 -7.84
N ASP A 49 17.32 3.45 -6.65
CA ASP A 49 16.55 2.23 -6.42
C ASP A 49 15.17 2.26 -7.11
N TRP A 50 14.69 3.45 -7.50
CA TRP A 50 13.40 3.66 -8.14
C TRP A 50 13.46 3.65 -9.67
N ASP A 51 14.63 3.50 -10.28
CA ASP A 51 14.80 3.46 -11.73
C ASP A 51 14.04 2.30 -12.41
N ILE A 52 13.70 1.26 -11.62
CA ILE A 52 12.88 0.14 -12.10
C ILE A 52 11.40 0.49 -12.26
N VAL A 53 10.94 1.61 -11.65
CA VAL A 53 9.53 2.06 -11.72
C VAL A 53 9.33 2.82 -13.03
N PRO A 54 8.48 2.33 -13.96
CA PRO A 54 8.25 2.98 -15.23
C PRO A 54 7.69 4.41 -15.09
N GLU A 55 7.98 5.26 -16.05
CA GLU A 55 7.53 6.65 -16.08
C GLU A 55 6.00 6.79 -16.06
N GLU A 56 5.27 5.80 -16.54
CA GLU A 56 3.80 5.78 -16.52
C GLU A 56 3.18 5.72 -15.10
N TYR A 57 3.99 5.44 -14.08
CA TYR A 57 3.57 5.46 -12.67
C TYR A 57 3.88 6.79 -11.98
N VAL A 58 4.59 7.68 -12.66
CA VAL A 58 4.92 9.00 -12.08
C VAL A 58 3.69 9.89 -12.08
N ILE A 59 3.42 10.49 -10.94
CA ILE A 59 2.36 11.48 -10.75
C ILE A 59 3.05 12.83 -10.55
N GLY A 60 2.95 13.69 -11.56
CA GLY A 60 3.64 14.96 -11.58
C GLY A 60 2.74 16.17 -11.28
N THR A 61 3.33 17.34 -11.35
CA THR A 61 2.68 18.65 -11.15
C THR A 61 1.42 18.82 -12.01
N ASP A 62 1.41 18.26 -13.23
CA ASP A 62 0.26 18.31 -14.17
C ASP A 62 -0.99 17.58 -13.67
N GLN A 63 -0.86 16.72 -12.66
CA GLN A 63 -1.98 16.02 -12.05
C GLN A 63 -2.58 16.77 -10.85
N LEU A 64 -1.91 17.82 -10.39
CA LEU A 64 -2.31 18.60 -9.21
C LEU A 64 -3.20 19.78 -9.60
N SER A 65 -3.95 20.27 -8.62
CA SER A 65 -4.72 21.52 -8.74
C SER A 65 -4.64 22.30 -7.43
N ASP A 66 -4.33 23.57 -7.53
CA ASP A 66 -4.53 24.48 -6.40
C ASP A 66 -6.03 24.71 -6.18
N THR A 67 -6.46 24.53 -4.95
CA THR A 67 -7.87 24.65 -4.59
C THR A 67 -8.16 25.76 -3.58
N VAL A 68 -7.15 26.56 -3.24
CA VAL A 68 -7.28 27.63 -2.22
C VAL A 68 -6.93 29.01 -2.78
N SER A 69 -5.80 29.14 -3.48
CA SER A 69 -5.30 30.44 -3.93
C SER A 69 -5.81 30.83 -5.33
N GLY A 70 -6.51 29.92 -6.02
CA GLY A 70 -7.19 30.20 -7.29
C GLY A 70 -6.36 29.93 -8.53
N HIS A 71 -5.19 29.29 -8.42
CA HIS A 71 -4.34 28.95 -9.58
C HIS A 71 -4.93 27.76 -10.38
N GLY A 72 -5.75 26.91 -9.74
CA GLY A 72 -6.30 25.72 -10.37
C GLY A 72 -5.20 24.79 -10.85
N THR A 73 -5.28 24.30 -12.09
CA THR A 73 -4.26 23.45 -12.70
C THR A 73 -3.11 24.23 -13.35
N ASN A 74 -3.12 25.56 -13.28
CA ASN A 74 -2.08 26.41 -13.86
C ASN A 74 -0.95 26.65 -12.85
N ILE A 75 -0.13 25.63 -12.65
CA ILE A 75 1.02 25.65 -11.73
C ILE A 75 2.28 26.01 -12.52
N ASP A 76 3.03 27.00 -12.10
CA ASP A 76 4.31 27.38 -12.74
C ASP A 76 5.39 26.40 -12.29
N ARG A 77 5.85 25.54 -13.21
CA ARG A 77 6.92 24.57 -12.93
C ARG A 77 8.31 25.18 -12.70
N LYS A 78 8.47 26.49 -12.93
CA LYS A 78 9.69 27.21 -12.53
C LYS A 78 9.67 27.59 -11.06
N ASP A 79 8.48 27.67 -10.52
CA ASP A 79 8.18 27.88 -9.12
C ASP A 79 8.25 26.55 -8.40
N LEU A 80 7.29 25.66 -8.65
CA LEU A 80 7.20 24.34 -8.04
C LEU A 80 7.03 23.24 -9.09
N ASP A 81 7.95 22.29 -9.15
CA ASP A 81 7.81 21.08 -9.98
C ASP A 81 8.04 19.82 -9.16
N VAL A 82 7.04 18.93 -9.12
CA VAL A 82 7.04 17.73 -8.29
C VAL A 82 6.80 16.48 -9.11
N ARG A 83 7.38 15.38 -8.64
CA ARG A 83 7.23 14.03 -9.20
C ARG A 83 7.12 13.05 -8.04
N VAL A 84 6.03 12.29 -8.02
CA VAL A 84 5.77 11.29 -6.97
C VAL A 84 5.69 9.91 -7.60
N ARG A 85 6.42 8.95 -7.03
CA ARG A 85 6.25 7.53 -7.33
C ARG A 85 5.76 6.83 -6.07
N VAL A 86 4.83 5.90 -6.24
CA VAL A 86 4.30 5.09 -5.13
C VAL A 86 4.49 3.63 -5.45
N GLY A 87 5.01 2.88 -4.49
CA GLY A 87 5.23 1.45 -4.61
C GLY A 87 4.78 0.67 -3.38
N TRP A 88 4.69 -0.63 -3.52
CA TRP A 88 4.35 -1.56 -2.46
C TRP A 88 5.06 -2.90 -2.65
N VAL A 89 5.10 -3.74 -1.60
CA VAL A 89 5.72 -5.06 -1.63
C VAL A 89 4.72 -6.08 -1.12
N LYS A 90 4.50 -7.15 -1.88
CA LYS A 90 3.61 -8.25 -1.47
C LYS A 90 4.14 -8.91 -0.19
N GLY A 91 3.26 -9.08 0.80
CA GLY A 91 3.61 -9.65 2.11
C GLY A 91 4.17 -8.64 3.12
N LEU A 92 4.35 -7.37 2.71
CA LEU A 92 4.62 -6.26 3.60
C LEU A 92 3.45 -5.27 3.53
N ASN A 93 2.91 -4.88 4.68
CA ASN A 93 1.85 -3.86 4.72
C ASN A 93 2.48 -2.46 4.71
N ARG A 94 3.22 -2.14 3.65
CA ARG A 94 3.94 -0.87 3.49
C ARG A 94 3.71 -0.25 2.13
N LEU A 95 3.45 1.04 2.13
CA LEU A 95 3.47 1.90 0.95
C LEU A 95 4.77 2.69 0.96
N TYR A 96 5.51 2.61 -0.13
CA TYR A 96 6.78 3.30 -0.36
C TYR A 96 6.55 4.50 -1.24
N PHE A 97 7.21 5.61 -0.96
CA PHE A 97 7.09 6.85 -1.70
C PHE A 97 8.46 7.40 -2.06
N LEU A 98 8.59 7.87 -3.28
CA LEU A 98 9.63 8.77 -3.72
C LEU A 98 8.98 10.09 -4.12
N TYR A 99 9.36 11.16 -3.45
CA TYR A 99 8.99 12.53 -3.78
C TYR A 99 10.24 13.27 -4.23
N GLU A 100 10.28 13.66 -5.50
CA GLU A 100 11.30 14.50 -6.09
C GLU A 100 10.67 15.86 -6.39
N ALA A 101 11.23 16.93 -5.88
CA ALA A 101 10.70 18.26 -6.09
C ALA A 101 11.80 19.27 -6.39
N TYR A 102 11.47 20.25 -7.23
CA TYR A 102 12.18 21.52 -7.35
C TYR A 102 11.25 22.61 -6.85
N ASP A 103 11.81 23.53 -6.09
CA ASP A 103 11.17 24.73 -5.64
C ASP A 103 12.10 25.92 -5.82
N ASN A 104 11.54 27.08 -6.16
CA ASN A 104 12.30 28.29 -6.31
C ASN A 104 12.61 28.95 -4.96
N TYR A 105 11.84 28.63 -3.90
CA TYR A 105 11.96 29.19 -2.54
C TYR A 105 11.54 28.19 -1.47
N TRP A 106 12.44 27.38 -0.96
CA TRP A 106 12.14 26.42 0.09
C TRP A 106 11.94 27.09 1.46
N ASP A 107 10.72 27.08 2.00
CA ASP A 107 10.41 27.57 3.35
C ASP A 107 10.34 26.44 4.39
N PHE A 108 11.37 26.32 5.21
CA PHE A 108 11.43 25.32 6.28
C PHE A 108 12.07 25.85 7.58
N ALA A 109 12.14 27.17 7.71
CA ALA A 109 12.80 27.82 8.86
C ALA A 109 11.92 27.88 10.11
N ARG A 110 10.58 27.82 9.95
CA ARG A 110 9.66 28.03 11.07
C ARG A 110 9.46 26.76 11.91
N SER A 111 9.18 26.94 13.19
CA SER A 111 8.94 25.84 14.13
C SER A 111 7.50 25.28 14.07
N ASP A 112 6.61 25.98 13.40
CA ASP A 112 5.20 25.62 13.21
C ASP A 112 4.96 24.95 11.84
N LEU A 113 3.68 24.82 11.45
CA LEU A 113 3.29 24.22 10.19
C LEU A 113 3.29 25.17 8.98
N HIS A 114 3.70 26.44 9.17
CA HIS A 114 3.85 27.37 8.05
C HIS A 114 5.22 27.17 7.39
N ASN A 115 5.40 26.06 6.76
CA ASN A 115 6.57 25.62 6.00
C ASN A 115 6.08 24.87 4.78
N ASP A 116 6.98 24.55 3.86
CA ASP A 116 6.64 23.65 2.77
C ASP A 116 6.39 22.25 3.29
N ILE A 117 5.27 21.69 2.85
CA ILE A 117 4.77 20.43 3.37
C ILE A 117 4.27 19.55 2.21
N PHE A 118 4.63 18.30 2.25
CA PHE A 118 3.95 17.25 1.52
C PHE A 118 2.90 16.62 2.45
N GLU A 119 1.63 17.05 2.34
CA GLU A 119 0.53 16.54 3.16
C GLU A 119 -0.06 15.31 2.50
N LEU A 120 0.07 14.16 3.14
CA LEU A 120 -0.42 12.87 2.64
C LEU A 120 -1.59 12.36 3.48
N VAL A 121 -2.70 12.00 2.83
CA VAL A 121 -3.83 11.31 3.46
C VAL A 121 -4.03 9.94 2.83
N VAL A 122 -4.14 8.91 3.66
CA VAL A 122 -4.31 7.51 3.25
C VAL A 122 -5.49 6.88 3.98
N ASP A 123 -6.41 6.28 3.20
CA ASP A 123 -7.52 5.44 3.63
C ASP A 123 -7.30 4.03 3.06
N GLY A 124 -6.84 3.12 3.88
CA GLY A 124 -6.34 1.81 3.45
C GLY A 124 -7.42 0.83 3.04
N ASP A 125 -8.68 1.01 3.47
CA ASP A 125 -9.82 0.16 3.13
C ASP A 125 -10.85 0.85 2.22
N LEU A 126 -10.59 2.12 1.84
CA LEU A 126 -11.48 2.90 0.99
C LEU A 126 -12.86 3.11 1.63
N SER A 127 -12.93 3.18 2.95
CA SER A 127 -14.18 3.37 3.69
C SER A 127 -14.76 4.78 3.56
N GLY A 128 -13.90 5.77 3.30
CA GLY A 128 -14.31 7.16 3.15
C GLY A 128 -14.79 7.80 4.45
N GLY A 129 -15.41 8.98 4.31
CA GLY A 129 -15.94 9.75 5.43
C GLY A 129 -14.94 10.67 6.09
N PRO A 130 -15.39 11.52 7.01
CA PRO A 130 -14.54 12.49 7.68
C PRO A 130 -13.54 11.80 8.62
N ASN A 131 -12.28 12.13 8.45
CA ASN A 131 -11.16 11.64 9.27
C ASN A 131 -10.69 12.66 10.32
N ILE A 132 -11.30 13.84 10.37
CA ILE A 132 -11.09 14.81 11.43
C ILE A 132 -12.39 15.18 12.14
N VAL A 133 -12.30 15.53 13.42
CA VAL A 133 -13.47 15.83 14.25
C VAL A 133 -14.25 17.04 13.74
N ASP A 134 -13.59 18.03 13.17
CA ASP A 134 -14.22 19.27 12.71
C ASP A 134 -15.12 19.08 11.48
N MET A 135 -14.86 18.06 10.67
CA MET A 135 -15.69 17.70 9.52
C MET A 135 -16.74 16.62 9.84
N HIS A 136 -16.72 16.05 11.05
CA HIS A 136 -17.66 15.00 11.41
C HIS A 136 -19.10 15.52 11.49
N PRO A 137 -20.08 14.90 10.80
CA PRO A 137 -21.45 15.42 10.70
C PRO A 137 -22.19 15.52 12.06
N HIS A 138 -21.75 14.74 13.05
CA HIS A 138 -22.33 14.76 14.40
C HIS A 138 -21.44 15.46 15.43
N ARG A 139 -20.51 16.32 14.99
CA ARG A 139 -19.59 17.04 15.88
C ARG A 139 -20.30 17.78 17.03
N SER A 140 -21.42 18.40 16.74
CA SER A 140 -22.20 19.15 17.74
C SER A 140 -22.81 18.31 18.85
N LEU A 141 -22.89 16.98 18.66
CA LEU A 141 -23.43 16.02 19.62
C LEU A 141 -22.36 15.38 20.52
N LEU A 142 -21.07 15.67 20.24
CA LEU A 142 -19.95 15.10 20.96
C LEU A 142 -19.18 16.18 21.71
N ASP A 143 -18.67 15.83 22.89
CA ASP A 143 -17.57 16.59 23.49
C ASP A 143 -16.38 16.56 22.51
N TYR A 144 -15.70 17.71 22.37
CA TYR A 144 -14.61 17.85 21.41
C TYR A 144 -13.53 16.78 21.58
N TRP A 145 -13.09 16.53 22.81
CA TRP A 145 -12.04 15.56 23.10
C TRP A 145 -12.50 14.12 22.89
N GLN A 146 -13.76 13.80 23.20
CA GLN A 146 -14.32 12.49 22.87
C GLN A 146 -14.36 12.26 21.37
N GLY A 147 -14.75 13.29 20.59
CA GLY A 147 -14.71 13.26 19.14
C GLY A 147 -13.28 13.12 18.62
N TYR A 148 -12.35 13.91 19.15
CA TYR A 148 -10.94 13.87 18.77
C TYR A 148 -10.33 12.48 18.94
N PHE A 149 -10.45 11.85 20.09
CA PHE A 149 -9.90 10.51 20.32
C PHE A 149 -10.60 9.38 19.55
N ARG A 150 -11.81 9.62 19.03
CA ARG A 150 -12.58 8.63 18.28
C ARG A 150 -12.44 8.73 16.77
N PHE A 151 -12.21 9.92 16.25
CA PHE A 151 -12.31 10.17 14.82
C PHE A 151 -11.04 10.76 14.24
N GLN A 152 -10.30 11.59 15.02
CA GLN A 152 -9.16 12.29 14.50
C GLN A 152 -8.06 11.32 14.05
N ASN A 153 -7.88 11.20 12.74
CA ASN A 153 -6.85 10.38 12.12
C ASN A 153 -6.98 8.86 12.39
N VAL A 154 -8.18 8.40 12.75
CA VAL A 154 -8.42 7.00 13.17
C VAL A 154 -8.68 6.08 11.97
N TYR A 155 -9.58 6.45 11.07
CA TYR A 155 -10.01 5.63 9.93
C TYR A 155 -9.29 5.98 8.62
N ALA A 156 -8.73 7.16 8.52
CA ALA A 156 -7.77 7.55 7.50
C ALA A 156 -6.66 8.37 8.17
N GLN A 157 -5.43 8.22 7.73
CA GLN A 157 -4.27 8.83 8.37
C GLN A 157 -3.76 9.99 7.55
N ASN A 158 -3.64 11.17 8.20
CA ASN A 158 -3.08 12.38 7.63
C ASN A 158 -1.68 12.63 8.21
N TYR A 159 -0.69 12.73 7.34
CA TYR A 159 0.71 13.02 7.63
C TYR A 159 1.10 14.38 7.01
N HIS A 160 1.51 15.32 7.84
CA HIS A 160 2.19 16.55 7.41
C HIS A 160 3.68 16.28 7.38
N ILE A 161 4.22 16.00 6.20
CA ILE A 161 5.63 15.65 5.99
C ILE A 161 6.37 16.94 5.61
N LEU A 162 7.33 17.34 6.45
CA LEU A 162 8.10 18.57 6.24
C LEU A 162 9.09 18.39 5.08
N THR A 163 9.15 19.35 4.18
CA THR A 163 9.93 19.28 2.95
C THR A 163 10.88 20.48 2.78
N PRO A 164 12.09 20.42 3.38
CA PRO A 164 12.64 19.41 4.29
C PRO A 164 12.37 19.72 5.77
N PRO A 165 12.65 18.78 6.71
CA PRO A 165 12.40 18.99 8.13
C PRO A 165 13.41 19.94 8.81
N GLY A 166 14.61 20.15 8.25
CA GLY A 166 15.69 20.80 8.96
C GLY A 166 16.05 20.05 10.25
N ASP A 167 16.02 20.76 11.40
CA ASP A 167 16.26 20.16 12.71
C ASP A 167 14.99 19.63 13.40
N LYS A 168 13.84 19.65 12.70
CA LYS A 168 12.55 19.20 13.21
C LYS A 168 12.36 17.69 12.96
N ASP A 169 11.34 17.12 13.58
CA ASP A 169 10.86 15.80 13.23
C ASP A 169 10.37 15.76 11.77
N TRP A 170 10.54 14.64 11.07
CA TRP A 170 10.26 14.56 9.64
C TRP A 170 8.79 14.74 9.28
N ALA A 171 7.88 14.40 10.21
CA ALA A 171 6.45 14.53 10.00
C ALA A 171 5.69 14.82 11.28
N MET A 172 4.54 15.45 11.14
CA MET A 172 3.49 15.52 12.14
C MET A 172 2.32 14.64 11.67
N VAL A 173 1.77 13.82 12.56
CA VAL A 173 0.52 13.08 12.33
C VAL A 173 -0.62 13.93 12.90
N TRP A 174 -1.66 14.17 12.11
CA TRP A 174 -2.78 15.04 12.51
C TRP A 174 -3.75 14.35 13.47
N GLY A 175 -3.24 13.85 14.57
CA GLY A 175 -4.02 13.14 15.59
C GLY A 175 -3.17 12.75 16.78
N CYS A 176 -3.76 11.95 17.68
CA CYS A 176 -3.07 11.45 18.86
C CYS A 176 -2.13 10.27 18.57
N GLN A 177 -2.11 9.77 17.32
CA GLN A 177 -1.35 8.58 16.91
C GLN A 177 0.08 8.91 16.48
N SER A 178 0.82 9.65 17.31
CA SER A 178 2.21 10.05 16.99
C SER A 178 3.15 8.87 16.70
N TRP A 179 2.80 7.67 17.15
CA TRP A 179 3.55 6.44 16.90
C TRP A 179 3.57 6.02 15.42
N LEU A 180 2.61 6.46 14.60
CA LEU A 180 2.51 6.14 13.17
C LEU A 180 3.74 6.58 12.35
N LYS A 181 4.45 7.62 12.78
CA LYS A 181 5.62 8.17 12.09
C LYS A 181 6.96 7.58 12.55
N HIS A 182 6.93 6.63 13.49
CA HIS A 182 8.11 6.01 14.03
C HIS A 182 8.27 4.55 13.57
N LEU A 183 9.48 4.04 13.61
CA LEU A 183 9.72 2.61 13.43
C LEU A 183 8.93 1.78 14.46
N PRO A 184 8.36 0.68 14.07
CA PRO A 184 8.45 -0.03 12.79
C PRO A 184 7.35 0.36 11.77
N TRP A 185 6.64 1.47 11.95
CA TRP A 185 5.45 1.85 11.17
C TRP A 185 5.73 2.84 10.04
N ALA A 186 6.81 3.59 10.13
CA ALA A 186 7.27 4.53 9.11
C ALA A 186 8.78 4.75 9.19
N ASN A 187 9.37 5.22 8.09
CA ASN A 187 10.74 5.69 8.01
C ASN A 187 10.87 6.70 6.87
N ALA A 188 11.77 7.66 6.98
CA ALA A 188 12.03 8.68 5.95
C ALA A 188 13.51 9.02 5.85
N ALA A 189 13.96 9.40 4.67
CA ALA A 189 15.28 9.93 4.39
C ALA A 189 15.21 11.04 3.34
N TYR A 190 16.12 11.99 3.42
CA TYR A 190 16.17 13.18 2.59
C TYR A 190 17.54 13.41 1.97
N SER A 191 17.55 13.99 0.78
CA SER A 191 18.73 14.58 0.16
C SER A 191 18.38 15.95 -0.41
N TYR A 192 19.10 16.99 0.01
CA TYR A 192 19.00 18.36 -0.47
C TYR A 192 20.29 19.15 -0.12
N ASN A 193 20.51 20.26 -0.81
CA ASN A 193 21.73 21.07 -0.63
C ASN A 193 21.50 22.59 -0.58
N PHE A 194 20.27 23.01 -0.26
CA PHE A 194 19.83 24.39 -0.16
C PHE A 194 19.54 24.77 1.32
N LYS A 195 19.48 26.07 1.59
CA LYS A 195 19.06 26.63 2.88
C LYS A 195 17.66 27.19 2.80
N PRO A 196 17.01 27.50 3.95
CA PRO A 196 15.74 28.20 3.94
C PRO A 196 15.79 29.48 3.11
N GLY A 197 14.81 29.66 2.21
CA GLY A 197 14.72 30.78 1.28
C GLY A 197 15.56 30.62 0.00
N GLU A 198 16.24 29.53 -0.20
CA GLU A 198 16.96 29.22 -1.44
C GLU A 198 16.17 28.24 -2.31
N SER A 199 16.41 28.35 -3.62
CA SER A 199 15.90 27.37 -4.58
C SER A 199 16.74 26.10 -4.59
N GLY A 200 16.12 24.98 -4.97
CA GLY A 200 16.88 23.75 -5.11
C GLY A 200 16.03 22.51 -5.38
N LYS A 201 16.70 21.37 -5.47
CA LYS A 201 16.05 20.07 -5.61
C LYS A 201 16.05 19.31 -4.30
N LEU A 202 14.91 18.75 -3.95
CA LEU A 202 14.70 17.85 -2.83
C LEU A 202 14.42 16.45 -3.34
N VAL A 203 15.04 15.45 -2.72
CA VAL A 203 14.62 14.05 -2.78
C VAL A 203 14.18 13.64 -1.38
N LEU A 204 12.99 13.10 -1.28
CA LEU A 204 12.43 12.50 -0.08
C LEU A 204 11.99 11.09 -0.40
N GLU A 205 12.53 10.13 0.30
CA GLU A 205 12.04 8.77 0.33
C GLU A 205 11.42 8.47 1.68
N PHE A 206 10.30 7.79 1.66
CA PHE A 206 9.69 7.30 2.89
C PHE A 206 8.80 6.09 2.63
N TRP A 207 8.49 5.38 3.68
CA TRP A 207 7.40 4.40 3.69
C TRP A 207 6.55 4.58 4.93
N ILE A 208 5.28 4.20 4.80
CA ILE A 208 4.31 4.16 5.88
C ILE A 208 3.59 2.81 5.88
N THR A 209 3.08 2.41 7.04
CA THR A 209 2.10 1.33 7.18
C THR A 209 0.71 1.95 7.23
N PRO A 210 -0.19 1.72 6.27
CA PRO A 210 -1.56 2.19 6.36
C PRO A 210 -2.38 1.36 7.34
N PHE A 211 -3.36 1.98 7.98
CA PHE A 211 -4.24 1.35 8.96
C PHE A 211 -5.71 1.54 8.58
N ASP A 212 -6.51 0.48 8.66
CA ASP A 212 -7.97 0.57 8.59
C ASP A 212 -8.55 1.17 9.88
N TYR A 213 -7.81 1.01 10.99
CA TYR A 213 -8.13 1.61 12.28
C TYR A 213 -6.83 1.91 13.05
N ALA A 214 -6.52 3.18 13.25
CA ALA A 214 -5.36 3.64 14.02
C ALA A 214 -5.78 4.19 15.40
N SER A 215 -5.60 3.40 16.45
CA SER A 215 -5.99 3.78 17.80
C SER A 215 -5.03 4.80 18.44
N CYS A 216 -5.59 5.74 19.17
CA CYS A 216 -4.80 6.62 20.07
C CYS A 216 -4.07 5.83 21.18
N ASP A 217 -4.60 4.67 21.56
CA ASP A 217 -3.99 3.79 22.59
C ASP A 217 -2.76 3.02 22.06
N GLY A 218 -2.42 3.20 20.79
CA GLY A 218 -1.23 2.59 20.21
C GLY A 218 -1.50 1.43 19.24
N PRO A 219 -0.42 0.87 18.64
CA PRO A 219 -0.52 -0.12 17.58
C PRO A 219 -1.18 -1.44 18.00
N GLN A 220 -1.09 -1.81 19.28
CA GLN A 220 -1.68 -3.06 19.82
C GLN A 220 -3.22 -3.05 19.79
N ARG A 221 -3.83 -1.87 19.64
CA ARG A 221 -5.29 -1.70 19.50
C ARG A 221 -5.69 -1.21 18.12
N SER A 222 -4.77 -1.25 17.18
CA SER A 222 -4.95 -0.81 15.81
C SER A 222 -5.07 -1.99 14.86
N MET A 223 -5.59 -1.74 13.66
CA MET A 223 -5.73 -2.72 12.61
C MET A 223 -5.03 -2.22 11.34
N GLU A 224 -3.93 -2.88 10.98
CA GLU A 224 -3.23 -2.59 9.74
C GLU A 224 -4.09 -2.93 8.52
N SER A 225 -3.98 -2.15 7.47
CA SER A 225 -4.54 -2.49 6.17
C SER A 225 -3.77 -3.64 5.54
N SER A 226 -4.46 -4.73 5.22
CA SER A 226 -3.84 -5.78 4.39
C SER A 226 -3.67 -5.29 2.96
N LEU A 227 -2.45 -5.26 2.48
CA LEU A 227 -2.14 -4.88 1.10
C LEU A 227 -2.03 -6.12 0.21
N GLU A 228 -2.91 -6.19 -0.80
CA GLU A 228 -3.02 -7.32 -1.71
C GLU A 228 -3.09 -6.86 -3.17
N GLU A 229 -2.73 -7.74 -4.08
CA GLU A 229 -2.81 -7.47 -5.53
C GLU A 229 -4.24 -7.11 -5.93
N ASN A 230 -4.36 -6.05 -6.71
CA ASN A 230 -5.62 -5.47 -7.20
C ASN A 230 -6.50 -4.78 -6.15
N LYS A 231 -6.08 -4.70 -4.87
CA LYS A 231 -6.79 -3.90 -3.88
C LYS A 231 -6.83 -2.44 -4.31
N LEU A 232 -7.96 -1.79 -4.05
CA LEU A 232 -8.12 -0.35 -4.16
C LEU A 232 -7.99 0.28 -2.76
N ILE A 233 -7.28 1.39 -2.68
CA ILE A 233 -7.17 2.23 -1.48
C ILE A 233 -7.51 3.67 -1.84
N GLY A 234 -7.89 4.46 -0.85
CA GLY A 234 -8.06 5.91 -0.96
C GLY A 234 -6.74 6.61 -0.62
N MET A 235 -6.30 7.56 -1.46
CA MET A 235 -5.12 8.36 -1.14
C MET A 235 -5.15 9.67 -1.88
N SER A 236 -4.65 10.72 -1.26
CA SER A 236 -4.34 11.98 -1.91
C SER A 236 -3.20 12.66 -1.18
N TRP A 237 -2.56 13.57 -1.86
CA TRP A 237 -1.61 14.47 -1.24
C TRP A 237 -1.84 15.90 -1.71
N ALA A 238 -1.37 16.83 -0.89
CA ALA A 238 -1.23 18.23 -1.24
C ALA A 238 0.22 18.67 -1.03
N VAL A 239 0.71 19.51 -1.93
CA VAL A 239 1.95 20.25 -1.72
C VAL A 239 1.55 21.65 -1.26
N LEU A 240 1.92 21.99 -0.03
CA LEU A 240 1.77 23.31 0.53
C LEU A 240 3.05 24.08 0.25
N ASP A 241 2.93 25.20 -0.39
CA ASP A 241 4.00 25.99 -0.95
C ASP A 241 3.99 27.40 -0.32
N TYR A 242 5.11 27.78 0.29
CA TYR A 242 5.29 29.06 0.99
C TYR A 242 6.51 29.81 0.44
N ASP A 243 6.28 30.94 -0.21
CA ASP A 243 7.31 31.78 -0.83
C ASP A 243 7.79 32.97 0.04
N ASP A 244 7.42 33.00 1.28
CA ASP A 244 7.85 34.07 2.22
C ASP A 244 7.84 33.55 3.67
N VAL A 245 8.98 33.59 4.32
CA VAL A 245 9.17 33.19 5.72
C VAL A 245 8.23 33.88 6.71
N ASN A 246 7.66 35.03 6.35
CA ASN A 246 6.69 35.77 7.17
C ASN A 246 5.24 35.54 6.71
N ALA A 247 5.01 34.79 5.64
CA ALA A 247 3.68 34.52 5.14
C ALA A 247 2.83 33.76 6.17
N LYS A 248 1.59 34.18 6.32
CA LYS A 248 0.59 33.48 7.17
C LYS A 248 -0.19 32.44 6.40
N ASN A 249 -0.16 32.51 5.07
CA ASN A 249 -0.88 31.62 4.17
C ASN A 249 0.12 31.11 3.12
N TYR A 250 -0.04 29.87 2.69
CA TYR A 250 0.68 29.32 1.58
C TYR A 250 0.27 29.99 0.24
N VAL A 251 1.16 30.00 -0.72
CA VAL A 251 0.93 30.48 -2.09
C VAL A 251 0.03 29.50 -2.82
N GLY A 252 0.19 28.21 -2.60
CA GLY A 252 -0.60 27.15 -3.20
C GLY A 252 -0.90 25.98 -2.27
N PHE A 253 -2.08 25.39 -2.45
CA PHE A 253 -2.47 24.08 -1.91
C PHE A 253 -2.73 23.15 -3.09
N TYR A 254 -1.62 22.68 -3.65
CA TYR A 254 -1.61 21.90 -4.89
C TYR A 254 -1.92 20.44 -4.60
N ASN A 255 -3.16 20.01 -4.79
CA ASN A 255 -3.56 18.68 -4.36
C ASN A 255 -4.07 17.78 -5.50
N LEU A 256 -3.90 16.45 -5.30
CA LEU A 256 -4.20 15.43 -6.29
C LEU A 256 -5.69 15.17 -6.47
N SER A 257 -6.48 15.33 -5.42
CA SER A 257 -7.93 15.09 -5.46
C SER A 257 -8.71 16.24 -6.09
N HIS A 258 -8.10 17.42 -6.23
CA HIS A 258 -8.74 18.67 -6.63
C HIS A 258 -9.82 19.15 -5.65
N LYS A 259 -9.70 18.75 -4.38
CA LYS A 259 -10.57 19.15 -3.28
C LYS A 259 -9.75 19.61 -2.08
N THR A 260 -10.04 20.80 -1.57
CA THR A 260 -9.39 21.30 -0.36
C THR A 260 -9.65 20.39 0.82
N THR A 261 -10.86 19.86 0.94
CA THR A 261 -11.32 19.01 2.05
C THR A 261 -10.65 17.64 2.15
N MET A 262 -9.77 17.28 1.20
CA MET A 262 -9.02 16.02 1.22
C MET A 262 -8.22 15.80 2.51
N TYR A 263 -7.83 16.87 3.21
CA TYR A 263 -7.08 16.75 4.45
C TYR A 263 -7.92 16.21 5.62
N GLY A 264 -9.24 16.28 5.54
CA GLY A 264 -10.14 15.97 6.65
C GLY A 264 -11.35 15.11 6.29
N ASP A 265 -11.57 14.78 5.01
CA ASP A 265 -12.64 13.89 4.56
C ASP A 265 -12.08 12.90 3.53
N ALA A 266 -11.99 11.62 3.93
CA ALA A 266 -11.47 10.56 3.07
C ALA A 266 -12.39 10.24 1.88
N SER A 267 -13.63 10.73 1.85
CA SER A 267 -14.50 10.65 0.67
C SER A 267 -13.97 11.51 -0.50
N ASP A 268 -13.14 12.50 -0.22
CA ASP A 268 -12.54 13.39 -1.20
C ASP A 268 -11.17 12.90 -1.72
N LEU A 269 -10.74 11.69 -1.33
CA LEU A 269 -9.52 11.06 -1.84
C LEU A 269 -9.73 10.49 -3.25
N VAL A 270 -8.65 10.17 -3.94
CA VAL A 270 -8.68 9.46 -5.22
C VAL A 270 -8.31 7.99 -5.05
N ARG A 271 -8.69 7.18 -6.02
CA ARG A 271 -8.42 5.73 -5.99
C ARG A 271 -7.01 5.43 -6.43
N PHE A 272 -6.37 4.54 -5.70
CA PHE A 272 -5.11 3.92 -6.07
C PHE A 272 -5.26 2.41 -6.10
N LYS A 273 -4.71 1.77 -7.13
CA LYS A 273 -4.75 0.33 -7.30
C LYS A 273 -3.35 -0.27 -7.08
N LEU A 274 -3.25 -1.23 -6.17
CA LEU A 274 -2.06 -2.03 -5.97
C LEU A 274 -1.91 -2.99 -7.14
N ILE A 275 -0.96 -2.71 -8.03
CA ILE A 275 -0.78 -3.51 -9.26
C ILE A 275 -0.03 -4.80 -8.91
N PRO A 276 -0.38 -5.94 -9.52
CA PRO A 276 0.42 -7.16 -9.45
C PRO A 276 1.83 -6.96 -9.99
N LEU A 277 2.77 -7.79 -9.55
CA LEU A 277 4.14 -7.78 -10.06
C LEU A 277 4.14 -7.88 -11.59
N GLU A 278 4.88 -7.01 -12.27
CA GLU A 278 4.99 -7.05 -13.72
C GLU A 278 5.73 -8.32 -14.18
N ALA A 279 5.28 -8.92 -15.28
CA ALA A 279 5.79 -10.20 -15.79
C ALA A 279 7.32 -10.22 -15.99
N LYS A 280 7.93 -9.08 -16.35
CA LYS A 280 9.39 -8.95 -16.51
C LYS A 280 10.20 -9.20 -15.23
N PHE A 281 9.54 -9.12 -14.06
CA PHE A 281 10.15 -9.37 -12.75
C PHE A 281 9.79 -10.76 -12.18
N HIS A 282 8.96 -11.53 -12.86
CA HIS A 282 8.70 -12.89 -12.44
C HIS A 282 9.97 -13.71 -12.58
N LYS A 283 10.33 -14.45 -11.54
CA LYS A 283 11.39 -15.45 -11.66
C LYS A 283 10.89 -16.57 -12.57
N PRO A 284 11.75 -17.08 -13.47
CA PRO A 284 11.40 -18.25 -14.27
C PRO A 284 10.91 -19.38 -13.37
N LEU A 285 9.91 -20.15 -13.85
CA LEU A 285 9.46 -21.35 -13.17
C LEU A 285 10.57 -22.40 -13.22
N GLU A 286 10.97 -22.88 -12.04
CA GLU A 286 11.94 -23.96 -11.91
C GLU A 286 11.34 -25.05 -11.02
N ALA A 287 11.35 -26.29 -11.49
CA ALA A 287 10.90 -27.44 -10.71
C ALA A 287 12.07 -28.00 -9.91
N HIS A 288 11.89 -28.12 -8.61
CA HIS A 288 12.82 -28.79 -7.69
C HIS A 288 12.04 -29.55 -6.64
N TRP A 289 12.60 -30.62 -6.12
CA TRP A 289 11.99 -31.37 -5.04
C TRP A 289 13.02 -32.22 -4.30
N ASP A 290 12.70 -32.55 -3.06
CA ASP A 290 13.42 -33.53 -2.24
C ASP A 290 12.45 -34.56 -1.66
N PHE A 291 12.98 -35.59 -1.02
CA PHE A 291 12.19 -36.66 -0.44
C PHE A 291 12.81 -37.22 0.85
N LYS A 292 11.98 -37.86 1.62
CA LYS A 292 12.39 -38.60 2.81
C LYS A 292 11.66 -39.95 2.84
N VAL A 293 12.41 -41.04 2.95
CA VAL A 293 11.81 -42.35 3.24
C VAL A 293 11.33 -42.32 4.70
N VAL A 294 10.02 -42.30 4.89
CA VAL A 294 9.38 -42.23 6.20
C VAL A 294 9.35 -43.57 6.91
N ASP A 295 9.07 -44.63 6.15
CA ASP A 295 9.01 -46.02 6.60
C ASP A 295 9.50 -46.93 5.50
N MET A 296 10.67 -47.52 5.71
CA MET A 296 11.31 -48.41 4.72
C MET A 296 10.57 -49.75 4.57
N ASP A 297 10.05 -50.30 5.67
CA ASP A 297 9.36 -51.59 5.68
C ASP A 297 8.01 -51.52 4.96
N ARG A 298 7.36 -50.35 5.11
CA ARG A 298 6.12 -50.03 4.40
C ARG A 298 6.34 -49.36 3.06
N ARG A 299 7.57 -49.08 2.69
CA ARG A 299 7.92 -48.35 1.45
C ARG A 299 7.20 -47.03 1.28
N LEU A 300 7.05 -46.30 2.42
CA LEU A 300 6.38 -45.03 2.49
C LEU A 300 7.39 -43.90 2.32
N VAL A 301 7.17 -43.03 1.34
CA VAL A 301 8.03 -41.89 1.02
C VAL A 301 7.23 -40.59 1.06
N ALA A 302 7.76 -39.58 1.74
CA ALA A 302 7.25 -38.23 1.69
C ALA A 302 8.04 -37.40 0.68
N PHE A 303 7.37 -36.74 -0.22
CA PHE A 303 7.94 -35.84 -1.21
C PHE A 303 7.71 -34.41 -0.83
N HIS A 304 8.69 -33.57 -1.05
CA HIS A 304 8.63 -32.14 -0.72
C HIS A 304 8.95 -31.32 -1.96
N ASP A 305 8.00 -30.47 -2.38
CA ASP A 305 8.18 -29.51 -3.45
C ASP A 305 9.10 -28.37 -2.97
N GLU A 306 10.15 -28.10 -3.72
CA GLU A 306 11.13 -27.02 -3.53
C GLU A 306 11.22 -26.11 -4.77
N SER A 307 10.18 -26.14 -5.59
CA SER A 307 10.13 -25.40 -6.85
C SER A 307 10.03 -23.90 -6.63
N TYR A 308 10.53 -23.12 -7.59
CA TYR A 308 10.53 -21.65 -7.57
C TYR A 308 9.60 -21.07 -8.61
N GLY A 309 9.09 -19.85 -8.34
CA GLY A 309 8.21 -19.10 -9.22
C GLY A 309 6.74 -19.14 -8.75
N LYS A 310 5.85 -18.59 -9.57
CA LYS A 310 4.41 -18.57 -9.28
C LYS A 310 3.77 -19.87 -9.75
N ILE A 311 3.73 -20.89 -8.90
CA ILE A 311 3.18 -22.21 -9.21
C ILE A 311 1.70 -22.24 -8.86
N THR A 312 0.89 -22.78 -9.75
CA THR A 312 -0.56 -22.97 -9.58
C THR A 312 -0.99 -24.42 -9.64
N SER A 313 -0.13 -25.31 -10.16
CA SER A 313 -0.41 -26.75 -10.20
C SER A 313 0.85 -27.58 -10.11
N TRP A 314 0.70 -28.77 -9.53
CA TRP A 314 1.73 -29.78 -9.35
C TRP A 314 1.25 -31.08 -9.97
N LYS A 315 2.16 -31.84 -10.57
CA LYS A 315 1.93 -33.17 -11.05
C LYS A 315 3.16 -34.03 -10.79
N TRP A 316 3.02 -34.95 -9.88
CA TRP A 316 4.02 -36.00 -9.59
C TRP A 316 3.76 -37.24 -10.41
N ASP A 317 4.83 -37.82 -10.96
CA ASP A 317 4.88 -39.16 -11.48
C ASP A 317 5.89 -39.92 -10.62
N PHE A 318 5.44 -40.94 -9.91
CA PHE A 318 6.27 -41.69 -8.96
C PHE A 318 7.08 -42.83 -9.62
N GLY A 319 6.92 -43.01 -10.92
CA GLY A 319 7.68 -44.04 -11.68
C GLY A 319 7.17 -45.47 -11.52
N ASP A 320 6.02 -45.64 -10.83
CA ASP A 320 5.35 -46.95 -10.66
C ASP A 320 3.96 -46.98 -11.33
N ASN A 321 3.72 -46.09 -12.29
CA ASN A 321 2.47 -45.82 -12.99
C ASN A 321 1.39 -45.16 -12.12
N THR A 322 1.76 -44.58 -10.96
CA THR A 322 0.88 -43.77 -10.15
C THR A 322 1.32 -42.32 -10.15
N SER A 323 0.42 -41.40 -9.76
CA SER A 323 0.67 -39.97 -9.77
C SER A 323 -0.09 -39.25 -8.65
N SER A 324 0.34 -38.04 -8.31
CA SER A 324 -0.36 -37.12 -7.40
C SER A 324 -0.37 -35.70 -7.94
N THR A 325 -1.37 -34.89 -7.51
CA THR A 325 -1.44 -33.47 -7.76
C THR A 325 -1.27 -32.64 -6.49
N GLU A 326 -1.00 -33.27 -5.37
CA GLU A 326 -0.69 -32.59 -4.11
C GLU A 326 0.68 -31.92 -4.19
N GLN A 327 0.85 -30.78 -3.53
CA GLN A 327 2.13 -30.08 -3.48
C GLN A 327 3.20 -30.92 -2.76
N HIS A 328 2.86 -31.52 -1.63
CA HIS A 328 3.76 -32.33 -0.80
C HIS A 328 3.16 -33.71 -0.55
N PRO A 329 3.15 -34.63 -1.54
CA PRO A 329 2.48 -35.89 -1.40
C PRO A 329 3.25 -36.89 -0.53
N MET A 330 2.53 -37.79 0.10
CA MET A 330 3.06 -39.05 0.62
C MET A 330 2.69 -40.18 -0.32
N HIS A 331 3.68 -41.03 -0.68
CA HIS A 331 3.47 -42.13 -1.60
C HIS A 331 3.94 -43.44 -1.02
N PHE A 332 3.17 -44.47 -1.26
CA PHE A 332 3.42 -45.85 -0.86
C PHE A 332 3.73 -46.72 -2.08
N TYR A 333 4.97 -47.23 -2.20
CA TYR A 333 5.38 -48.12 -3.25
C TYR A 333 4.99 -49.58 -2.96
N GLN A 334 4.27 -50.18 -3.87
CA GLN A 334 3.81 -51.58 -3.69
C GLN A 334 4.94 -52.58 -3.80
N LYS A 335 5.98 -52.28 -4.58
CA LYS A 335 7.12 -53.17 -4.83
C LYS A 335 8.41 -52.52 -4.35
N PRO A 336 9.41 -53.31 -3.92
CA PRO A 336 10.75 -52.77 -3.74
C PRO A 336 11.36 -52.40 -5.10
N GLY A 337 12.24 -51.42 -5.11
CA GLY A 337 12.90 -50.95 -6.32
C GLY A 337 13.50 -49.56 -6.21
N ALA A 338 14.16 -49.15 -7.27
CA ALA A 338 14.60 -47.78 -7.47
C ALA A 338 13.71 -47.14 -8.54
N TYR A 339 13.19 -45.98 -8.23
CA TYR A 339 12.16 -45.33 -9.03
C TYR A 339 12.65 -44.01 -9.67
N ILE A 340 12.16 -43.77 -10.88
CA ILE A 340 12.35 -42.49 -11.58
C ILE A 340 11.16 -41.62 -11.25
N VAL A 341 11.39 -40.56 -10.45
CA VAL A 341 10.32 -39.67 -10.00
C VAL A 341 10.44 -38.34 -10.71
N THR A 342 9.34 -37.84 -11.23
CA THR A 342 9.24 -36.55 -11.91
C THR A 342 8.21 -35.66 -11.25
N LEU A 343 8.61 -34.46 -10.90
CA LEU A 343 7.71 -33.37 -10.60
C LEU A 343 7.56 -32.46 -11.82
N SER A 344 6.34 -32.21 -12.25
CA SER A 344 5.98 -31.18 -13.21
C SER A 344 5.19 -30.10 -12.49
N VAL A 345 5.56 -28.84 -12.70
CA VAL A 345 4.87 -27.65 -12.14
C VAL A 345 4.43 -26.74 -13.25
N GLU A 346 3.29 -26.09 -13.09
CA GLU A 346 2.74 -25.12 -14.03
C GLU A 346 2.29 -23.86 -13.31
N GLY A 347 2.35 -22.75 -14.00
CA GLY A 347 1.91 -21.45 -13.53
C GLY A 347 1.76 -20.44 -14.67
N PRO A 348 1.41 -19.17 -14.36
CA PRO A 348 1.23 -18.13 -15.38
C PRO A 348 2.48 -17.92 -16.26
N ASP A 349 3.66 -18.23 -15.73
CA ASP A 349 4.95 -18.00 -16.38
C ASP A 349 5.47 -19.23 -17.15
N GLY A 350 4.64 -20.26 -17.31
CA GLY A 350 4.94 -21.46 -18.07
C GLY A 350 4.90 -22.74 -17.26
N SER A 351 5.72 -23.71 -17.63
CA SER A 351 5.86 -25.00 -16.96
C SER A 351 7.32 -25.41 -16.82
N ALA A 352 7.63 -26.17 -15.77
CA ALA A 352 8.95 -26.76 -15.54
C ALA A 352 8.81 -28.20 -15.06
N LYS A 353 9.87 -28.99 -15.28
CA LYS A 353 9.95 -30.38 -14.82
C LYS A 353 11.30 -30.67 -14.19
N PHE A 354 11.29 -31.45 -13.14
CA PHE A 354 12.50 -31.96 -12.52
C PHE A 354 12.37 -33.45 -12.25
N THR A 355 13.33 -34.25 -12.79
CA THR A 355 13.34 -35.71 -12.70
C THR A 355 14.60 -36.15 -11.97
N ARG A 356 14.43 -37.05 -10.99
CA ARG A 356 15.54 -37.74 -10.35
C ARG A 356 15.47 -39.24 -10.72
N VAL A 357 16.57 -39.74 -11.25
CA VAL A 357 16.64 -41.11 -11.80
C VAL A 357 17.24 -42.01 -10.74
N TRP A 358 16.44 -42.99 -10.28
CA TRP A 358 16.83 -44.05 -9.32
C TRP A 358 17.27 -43.58 -7.94
N ASP A 359 17.02 -42.32 -7.62
CA ASP A 359 17.32 -41.78 -6.30
C ASP A 359 16.37 -42.32 -5.23
N VAL A 360 15.09 -42.42 -5.56
CA VAL A 360 14.07 -42.95 -4.65
C VAL A 360 14.16 -44.48 -4.65
N THR A 361 14.84 -45.02 -3.63
CA THR A 361 15.02 -46.45 -3.45
C THR A 361 14.30 -46.95 -2.20
N VAL A 362 13.46 -47.95 -2.35
CA VAL A 362 12.74 -48.66 -1.27
C VAL A 362 12.94 -50.16 -1.34
N ARG A 363 12.97 -50.84 -0.19
CA ARG A 363 13.28 -52.26 -0.04
C ARG A 363 12.06 -53.09 0.27
#